data_2d59de496fa3e2966300da4c6a4f49fa
#
_entry.id   2d59de496fa3e2966300da4c6a4f49fa
#
_cell.length_a   1.000
_cell.length_b   1.000
_cell.length_c   1.000
_cell.angle_alpha   90.00
_cell.angle_beta   90.00
_cell.angle_gamma   90.00
#
_symmetry.space_group_name_H-M   'P 1'
#
loop_
_entity.id
_entity.type
_entity.pdbx_description
1 polymer ?
#
loop_
_entity_poly.entity_id
_entity_poly.type
_entity_poly.pdbx_seq_one_letter_code
_entity_poly.pdbx_strand_id
1 'polypeptide(L)'
;KHIPHNMIHRILLELDFAKSKIKKDIRKKNWIRYERRHSLTAAHIDWHYDGKTWVFAVIDDASRKILALLECDNATTEKSIEGIEEALKQGQIKQCISDHGTQFTKTIAKGNCRFKEYLDSKGIKQILCRIKHPQSNGKIEKWFEIYDNHRYSFNQKEDFLYWYNEVRPHRSLDFQNLETPNQAFIRKMKSEVI
;
A
#
# COMPACT_ATOMS: atom_id res chain seq x y z
N LYS A 1 -10.15 -29.95 32.29
CA LYS A 1 -11.38 -29.12 32.11
C LYS A 1 -10.99 -27.89 31.27
N HIS A 2 -11.66 -27.69 30.15
CA HIS A 2 -11.44 -26.53 29.29
C HIS A 2 -12.19 -25.32 29.88
N ILE A 3 -11.48 -24.21 30.16
CA ILE A 3 -12.08 -22.96 30.62
C ILE A 3 -12.30 -22.07 29.41
N PRO A 4 -13.54 -21.61 29.12
CA PRO A 4 -13.82 -20.74 28.00
C PRO A 4 -13.10 -19.41 28.13
N HIS A 5 -12.57 -18.89 27.01
CA HIS A 5 -11.81 -17.63 26.95
C HIS A 5 -12.56 -16.43 27.57
N ASN A 6 -13.87 -16.35 27.37
CA ASN A 6 -14.71 -15.30 27.94
C ASN A 6 -14.76 -15.35 29.49
N MET A 7 -14.69 -16.54 30.10
CA MET A 7 -14.61 -16.68 31.53
C MET A 7 -13.29 -16.23 32.11
N ILE A 8 -12.19 -16.56 31.43
CA ILE A 8 -10.85 -16.09 31.80
C ILE A 8 -10.80 -14.54 31.74
N HIS A 9 -11.31 -13.93 30.67
CA HIS A 9 -11.32 -12.48 30.53
C HIS A 9 -12.15 -11.80 31.63
N ARG A 10 -13.31 -12.36 32.01
CA ARG A 10 -14.13 -11.84 33.10
C ARG A 10 -13.40 -11.91 34.44
N ILE A 11 -12.74 -13.01 34.75
CA ILE A 11 -11.95 -13.16 35.98
C ILE A 11 -10.79 -12.14 36.01
N LEU A 12 -10.10 -11.91 34.86
CA LEU A 12 -9.05 -10.92 34.79
C LEU A 12 -9.55 -9.49 34.98
N LEU A 13 -10.79 -9.19 34.58
CA LEU A 13 -11.44 -7.89 34.84
C LEU A 13 -11.80 -7.77 36.34
N GLU A 14 -12.33 -8.80 36.96
CA GLU A 14 -12.69 -8.82 38.39
C GLU A 14 -11.46 -8.71 39.32
N LEU A 15 -10.30 -9.20 38.85
CA LEU A 15 -9.02 -9.11 39.56
C LEU A 15 -8.15 -7.89 39.20
N ASP A 16 -8.67 -6.93 38.46
CA ASP A 16 -7.96 -5.75 37.98
C ASP A 16 -6.71 -6.05 37.12
N PHE A 17 -6.53 -7.27 36.65
CA PHE A 17 -5.47 -7.63 35.69
C PHE A 17 -5.80 -7.28 34.24
N ALA A 18 -7.05 -6.93 33.94
CA ALA A 18 -7.48 -6.41 32.66
C ALA A 18 -8.35 -5.17 32.83
N LYS A 19 -8.31 -4.26 31.87
CA LYS A 19 -9.22 -3.10 31.84
C LYS A 19 -10.33 -3.35 30.84
N SER A 20 -11.58 -3.04 31.23
CA SER A 20 -12.68 -3.04 30.27
C SER A 20 -12.37 -2.04 29.15
N LYS A 21 -12.39 -2.48 27.90
CA LYS A 21 -12.32 -1.53 26.77
C LYS A 21 -13.57 -0.63 26.83
N ILE A 22 -13.38 0.64 27.15
CA ILE A 22 -14.42 1.63 26.97
C ILE A 22 -14.80 1.54 25.49
N LYS A 23 -16.03 1.09 25.21
CA LYS A 23 -16.57 1.15 23.84
C LYS A 23 -16.64 2.62 23.47
N LYS A 24 -15.62 3.13 22.77
CA LYS A 24 -15.77 4.40 22.08
C LYS A 24 -16.95 4.20 21.15
N ASP A 25 -17.97 5.06 21.26
CA ASP A 25 -19.03 5.13 20.26
C ASP A 25 -18.39 5.35 18.89
N ILE A 26 -18.19 4.25 18.21
CA ILE A 26 -17.63 4.27 16.85
C ILE A 26 -18.80 4.79 16.02
N ARG A 27 -18.80 6.10 15.72
CA ARG A 27 -19.59 6.60 14.60
C ARG A 27 -19.31 5.66 13.43
N LYS A 28 -20.26 4.79 13.10
CA LYS A 28 -20.21 3.91 11.93
C LYS A 28 -20.18 4.83 10.71
N LYS A 29 -18.98 5.27 10.32
CA LYS A 29 -18.77 5.81 8.97
C LYS A 29 -19.00 4.63 8.04
N ASN A 30 -20.00 4.72 7.18
CA ASN A 30 -20.19 3.76 6.11
C ASN A 30 -18.89 3.69 5.30
N TRP A 31 -18.19 2.58 5.40
CA TRP A 31 -16.99 2.31 4.65
C TRP A 31 -17.40 2.06 3.20
N ILE A 32 -17.19 3.04 2.33
CA ILE A 32 -17.32 2.83 0.89
C ILE A 32 -15.98 2.25 0.43
N ARG A 33 -16.00 0.97 0.03
CA ARG A 33 -14.84 0.33 -0.57
C ARG A 33 -14.51 1.06 -1.88
N TYR A 34 -13.39 1.74 -1.90
CA TYR A 34 -12.89 2.43 -3.07
C TYR A 34 -11.82 1.59 -3.76
N GLU A 35 -12.09 1.16 -4.99
CA GLU A 35 -11.19 0.34 -5.80
C GLU A 35 -11.38 0.65 -7.28
N ARG A 36 -10.31 0.82 -8.02
CA ARG A 36 -10.39 0.93 -9.48
C ARG A 36 -10.75 -0.42 -10.10
N ARG A 37 -11.53 -0.37 -11.17
CA ARG A 37 -11.97 -1.58 -11.86
C ARG A 37 -10.83 -2.30 -12.58
N HIS A 38 -9.92 -1.53 -13.20
CA HIS A 38 -8.87 -2.07 -14.04
C HIS A 38 -7.48 -1.77 -13.44
N SER A 39 -6.58 -2.72 -13.61
CA SER A 39 -5.15 -2.58 -13.29
C SER A 39 -4.55 -1.40 -14.05
N LEU A 40 -3.51 -0.78 -13.49
CA LEU A 40 -2.80 0.39 -14.01
C LEU A 40 -3.65 1.67 -14.15
N THR A 41 -4.93 1.64 -13.75
CA THR A 41 -5.73 2.88 -13.73
C THR A 41 -5.25 3.84 -12.65
N ALA A 42 -4.86 3.34 -11.49
CA ALA A 42 -4.25 4.11 -10.42
C ALA A 42 -3.26 3.25 -9.64
N ALA A 43 -2.19 3.84 -9.19
CA ALA A 43 -1.25 3.23 -8.25
C ALA A 43 -1.09 4.14 -7.03
N HIS A 44 -0.98 3.56 -5.84
CA HIS A 44 -0.58 4.28 -4.63
C HIS A 44 0.92 4.19 -4.47
N ILE A 45 1.52 5.29 -4.04
CA ILE A 45 2.95 5.37 -3.75
C ILE A 45 3.15 5.94 -2.36
N ASP A 46 4.16 5.44 -1.67
CA ASP A 46 4.54 5.97 -0.38
C ASP A 46 5.95 5.56 0.02
N TRP A 47 6.50 6.27 1.00
CA TRP A 47 7.74 5.96 1.66
C TRP A 47 7.49 5.48 3.08
N HIS A 48 8.21 4.45 3.49
CA HIS A 48 8.17 3.88 4.82
C HIS A 48 9.59 3.69 5.34
N TYR A 49 9.84 3.98 6.63
CA TYR A 49 11.09 3.65 7.29
C TYR A 49 10.88 2.45 8.20
N ASP A 50 11.53 1.34 7.89
CA ASP A 50 11.36 0.07 8.60
C ASP A 50 12.27 -0.09 9.85
N GLY A 51 12.98 0.99 10.23
CA GLY A 51 13.95 1.00 11.31
C GLY A 51 15.39 0.76 10.84
N LYS A 52 15.61 0.39 9.56
CA LYS A 52 16.92 0.15 8.95
C LYS A 52 17.10 0.93 7.65
N THR A 53 16.15 0.82 6.75
CA THR A 53 16.20 1.44 5.42
C THR A 53 14.91 2.20 5.12
N TRP A 54 14.99 3.11 4.16
CA TRP A 54 13.82 3.72 3.55
C TRP A 54 13.30 2.84 2.43
N VAL A 55 12.00 2.56 2.48
CA VAL A 55 11.32 1.66 1.55
C VAL A 55 10.33 2.46 0.74
N PHE A 56 10.52 2.50 -0.58
CA PHE A 56 9.55 3.06 -1.52
C PHE A 56 8.77 1.94 -2.17
N ALA A 57 7.46 2.06 -2.20
CA ALA A 57 6.61 1.09 -2.86
C ALA A 57 5.61 1.73 -3.81
N VAL A 58 5.30 1.02 -4.89
CA VAL A 58 4.23 1.34 -5.83
C VAL A 58 3.27 0.17 -5.87
N ILE A 59 2.04 0.35 -5.39
CA ILE A 59 1.01 -0.70 -5.36
C ILE A 59 -0.13 -0.36 -6.30
N ASP A 60 -0.53 -1.29 -7.16
CA ASP A 60 -1.71 -1.13 -8.03
C ASP A 60 -3.00 -1.11 -7.21
N ASP A 61 -3.84 -0.11 -7.45
CA ASP A 61 -5.09 0.09 -6.70
C ASP A 61 -6.08 -1.05 -6.88
N ALA A 62 -6.17 -1.62 -8.07
CA ALA A 62 -7.16 -2.63 -8.42
C ALA A 62 -6.76 -4.03 -7.96
N SER A 63 -5.51 -4.43 -8.17
CA SER A 63 -5.01 -5.79 -7.97
C SER A 63 -4.24 -6.00 -6.67
N ARG A 64 -3.78 -4.92 -6.02
CA ARG A 64 -2.85 -4.97 -4.89
C ARG A 64 -1.45 -5.48 -5.25
N LYS A 65 -1.15 -5.65 -6.54
CA LYS A 65 0.19 -6.03 -7.00
C LYS A 65 1.19 -4.91 -6.69
N ILE A 66 2.33 -5.27 -6.15
CA ILE A 66 3.46 -4.35 -6.04
C ILE A 66 4.13 -4.29 -7.39
N LEU A 67 4.10 -3.09 -7.98
CA LEU A 67 4.68 -2.80 -9.30
C LEU A 67 6.15 -2.45 -9.19
N ALA A 68 6.56 -1.82 -8.08
CA ALA A 68 7.95 -1.51 -7.77
C ALA A 68 8.19 -1.48 -6.27
N LEU A 69 9.40 -1.87 -5.88
CA LEU A 69 9.93 -1.83 -4.50
C LEU A 69 11.38 -1.38 -4.54
N LEU A 70 11.70 -0.29 -3.88
CA LEU A 70 13.07 0.17 -3.65
C LEU A 70 13.39 0.17 -2.16
N GLU A 71 14.59 -0.29 -1.81
CA GLU A 71 15.18 -0.20 -0.48
C GLU A 71 16.37 0.75 -0.59
N CYS A 72 16.37 1.86 0.14
CA CYS A 72 17.32 2.97 -0.03
C CYS A 72 17.77 3.53 1.32
N ASP A 73 18.92 4.20 1.34
CA ASP A 73 19.40 4.90 2.53
C ASP A 73 18.57 6.17 2.85
N ASN A 74 18.01 6.81 1.82
CA ASN A 74 17.28 8.07 1.96
C ASN A 74 16.04 8.13 1.05
N ALA A 75 14.96 8.70 1.58
CA ALA A 75 13.74 9.00 0.83
C ALA A 75 13.94 10.32 0.05
N THR A 76 14.12 10.23 -1.26
CA THR A 76 14.32 11.39 -2.13
C THR A 76 13.35 11.44 -3.30
N THR A 77 13.21 12.60 -3.92
CA THR A 77 12.42 12.77 -5.15
C THR A 77 12.99 11.94 -6.30
N GLU A 78 14.31 11.88 -6.42
CA GLU A 78 15.01 11.09 -7.44
C GLU A 78 14.70 9.61 -7.32
N LYS A 79 14.77 9.07 -6.10
CA LYS A 79 14.42 7.67 -5.83
C LYS A 79 12.91 7.39 -6.03
N SER A 80 12.06 8.37 -5.77
CA SER A 80 10.63 8.27 -6.09
C SER A 80 10.40 8.16 -7.60
N ILE A 81 11.14 8.94 -8.40
CA ILE A 81 11.10 8.88 -9.87
C ILE A 81 11.61 7.52 -10.37
N GLU A 82 12.74 7.04 -9.85
CA GLU A 82 13.29 5.71 -10.18
C GLU A 82 12.26 4.59 -9.92
N GLY A 83 11.55 4.64 -8.78
CA GLY A 83 10.51 3.67 -8.47
C GLY A 83 9.30 3.75 -9.41
N ILE A 84 8.93 4.95 -9.88
CA ILE A 84 7.88 5.07 -10.91
C ILE A 84 8.38 4.51 -12.25
N GLU A 85 9.64 4.73 -12.63
CA GLU A 85 10.22 4.15 -13.86
C GLU A 85 10.20 2.63 -13.83
N GLU A 86 10.55 2.04 -12.68
CA GLU A 86 10.46 0.59 -12.49
C GLU A 86 9.03 0.08 -12.62
N ALA A 87 8.07 0.77 -11.99
CA ALA A 87 6.65 0.41 -12.07
C ALA A 87 6.10 0.50 -13.50
N LEU A 88 6.55 1.47 -14.29
CA LEU A 88 6.14 1.65 -15.68
C LEU A 88 6.60 0.52 -16.61
N LYS A 89 7.58 -0.30 -16.23
CA LYS A 89 7.94 -1.53 -16.96
C LYS A 89 6.80 -2.55 -16.97
N GLN A 90 5.87 -2.48 -16.01
CA GLN A 90 4.68 -3.33 -15.95
C GLN A 90 3.52 -2.83 -16.83
N GLY A 91 3.62 -1.60 -17.34
CA GLY A 91 2.63 -0.95 -18.18
C GLY A 91 2.34 0.51 -17.80
N GLN A 92 1.56 1.19 -18.62
CA GLN A 92 1.27 2.62 -18.45
C GLN A 92 0.29 2.88 -17.29
N ILE A 93 0.77 3.48 -16.22
CA ILE A 93 -0.04 3.95 -15.09
C ILE A 93 -0.72 5.26 -15.48
N LYS A 94 -2.03 5.40 -15.21
CA LYS A 94 -2.79 6.62 -15.53
C LYS A 94 -2.82 7.65 -14.40
N GLN A 95 -2.86 7.18 -13.15
CA GLN A 95 -2.98 8.01 -11.96
C GLN A 95 -2.01 7.52 -10.89
N CYS A 96 -1.36 8.46 -10.21
CA CYS A 96 -0.47 8.20 -9.09
C CYS A 96 -1.04 8.88 -7.85
N ILE A 97 -1.35 8.12 -6.82
CA ILE A 97 -1.92 8.59 -5.55
C ILE A 97 -0.81 8.60 -4.51
N SER A 98 -0.51 9.77 -3.96
CA SER A 98 0.51 9.96 -2.92
C SER A 98 -0.03 10.76 -1.74
N ASP A 99 0.67 10.72 -0.64
CA ASP A 99 0.50 11.69 0.44
C ASP A 99 1.12 13.06 0.08
N HIS A 100 1.22 13.94 1.08
CA HIS A 100 1.84 15.27 0.95
C HIS A 100 3.33 15.29 1.35
N GLY A 101 4.01 14.13 1.30
CA GLY A 101 5.43 14.04 1.59
C GLY A 101 6.26 15.00 0.73
N THR A 102 7.34 15.52 1.29
CA THR A 102 8.22 16.49 0.61
C THR A 102 8.84 15.91 -0.66
N GLN A 103 9.03 14.59 -0.72
CA GLN A 103 9.53 13.86 -1.89
C GLN A 103 8.61 14.02 -3.11
N PHE A 104 7.30 14.20 -2.87
CA PHE A 104 6.26 14.26 -3.90
C PHE A 104 5.75 15.68 -4.18
N THR A 105 5.96 16.61 -3.24
CA THR A 105 5.35 17.94 -3.29
C THR A 105 6.34 19.09 -3.14
N LYS A 106 7.64 18.80 -2.86
CA LYS A 106 8.65 19.85 -2.67
C LYS A 106 8.76 20.73 -3.91
N THR A 107 8.41 21.98 -3.72
CA THR A 107 8.58 23.01 -4.71
C THR A 107 10.05 23.45 -4.78
N ILE A 108 10.64 23.42 -5.97
CA ILE A 108 11.94 24.03 -6.25
C ILE A 108 11.76 25.51 -6.64
N ALA A 109 12.87 26.23 -6.78
CA ALA A 109 12.83 27.65 -7.19
C ALA A 109 11.90 27.86 -8.40
N LYS A 110 11.04 28.89 -8.35
CA LYS A 110 10.01 29.24 -9.34
C LYS A 110 8.70 28.42 -9.25
N GLY A 111 8.41 27.76 -8.15
CA GLY A 111 7.12 27.10 -7.92
C GLY A 111 6.93 25.76 -8.61
N ASN A 112 7.97 25.16 -9.18
CA ASN A 112 7.89 23.87 -9.84
C ASN A 112 8.18 22.71 -8.87
N CYS A 113 7.39 21.63 -8.99
CA CYS A 113 7.61 20.38 -8.27
C CYS A 113 8.18 19.36 -9.25
N ARG A 114 9.45 18.98 -9.08
CA ARG A 114 10.17 18.07 -9.98
C ARG A 114 9.46 16.71 -10.14
N PHE A 115 8.93 16.16 -9.06
CA PHE A 115 8.19 14.90 -9.12
C PHE A 115 6.92 15.03 -9.99
N LYS A 116 6.17 16.12 -9.78
CA LYS A 116 4.97 16.39 -10.57
C LYS A 116 5.29 16.60 -12.05
N GLU A 117 6.32 17.39 -12.37
CA GLU A 117 6.78 17.61 -13.76
C GLU A 117 7.14 16.28 -14.44
N TYR A 118 7.83 15.40 -13.70
CA TYR A 118 8.15 14.07 -14.22
C TYR A 118 6.88 13.26 -14.51
N LEU A 119 5.92 13.19 -13.57
CA LEU A 119 4.65 12.47 -13.78
C LEU A 119 3.87 13.04 -14.98
N ASP A 120 3.80 14.38 -15.09
CA ASP A 120 3.12 15.06 -16.20
C ASP A 120 3.80 14.73 -17.56
N SER A 121 5.15 14.64 -17.60
CA SER A 121 5.89 14.24 -18.79
C SER A 121 5.62 12.80 -19.24
N LYS A 122 5.21 11.93 -18.29
CA LYS A 122 4.81 10.54 -18.57
C LYS A 122 3.31 10.39 -18.78
N GLY A 123 2.54 11.49 -18.78
CA GLY A 123 1.08 11.44 -18.90
C GLY A 123 0.38 10.85 -17.68
N ILE A 124 1.00 10.90 -16.50
CA ILE A 124 0.47 10.35 -15.24
C ILE A 124 -0.13 11.47 -14.40
N LYS A 125 -1.41 11.38 -14.09
CA LYS A 125 -2.07 12.37 -13.22
C LYS A 125 -1.72 12.12 -11.76
N GLN A 126 -1.06 13.07 -11.09
CA GLN A 126 -0.87 13.02 -9.65
C GLN A 126 -2.18 13.35 -8.90
N ILE A 127 -2.49 12.54 -7.89
CA ILE A 127 -3.62 12.74 -6.96
C ILE A 127 -3.06 12.75 -5.55
N LEU A 128 -3.14 13.88 -4.88
CA LEU A 128 -2.76 13.99 -3.47
C LEU A 128 -3.89 13.50 -2.58
N CYS A 129 -3.56 12.67 -1.59
CA CYS A 129 -4.50 12.22 -0.58
C CYS A 129 -5.11 13.40 0.18
N ARG A 130 -6.39 13.33 0.53
CA ARG A 130 -7.02 14.39 1.32
C ARG A 130 -6.43 14.43 2.73
N ILE A 131 -6.04 15.61 3.17
CA ILE A 131 -5.54 15.84 4.53
C ILE A 131 -6.60 15.37 5.54
N LYS A 132 -6.18 14.62 6.58
CA LYS A 132 -7.05 14.02 7.62
C LYS A 132 -8.06 12.95 7.11
N HIS A 133 -7.83 12.37 5.93
CA HIS A 133 -8.58 11.20 5.44
C HIS A 133 -7.66 9.99 5.30
N PRO A 134 -7.41 9.22 6.38
CA PRO A 134 -6.49 8.07 6.37
C PRO A 134 -6.90 6.96 5.40
N GLN A 135 -8.14 6.98 4.92
CA GLN A 135 -8.65 5.99 3.96
C GLN A 135 -7.97 6.04 2.58
N SER A 136 -7.41 7.20 2.22
CA SER A 136 -6.86 7.40 0.88
C SER A 136 -5.55 6.63 0.65
N ASN A 137 -4.76 6.37 1.70
CA ASN A 137 -3.47 5.67 1.63
C ASN A 137 -3.47 4.29 2.31
N GLY A 138 -4.59 3.87 2.90
CA GLY A 138 -4.70 2.66 3.71
C GLY A 138 -4.34 1.35 3.00
N LYS A 139 -4.30 1.33 1.65
CA LYS A 139 -3.90 0.14 0.88
C LYS A 139 -2.40 -0.08 0.98
N ILE A 140 -1.61 0.96 0.78
CA ILE A 140 -0.16 0.88 0.84
C ILE A 140 0.33 0.80 2.29
N GLU A 141 -0.35 1.48 3.24
CA GLU A 141 -0.08 1.35 4.68
C GLU A 141 -0.23 -0.11 5.14
N LYS A 142 -1.31 -0.79 4.71
CA LYS A 142 -1.52 -2.22 4.99
C LYS A 142 -0.48 -3.12 4.33
N TRP A 143 0.06 -2.72 3.21
CA TRP A 143 1.15 -3.44 2.59
C TRP A 143 2.46 -3.28 3.38
N PHE A 144 2.76 -2.08 3.87
CA PHE A 144 3.94 -1.88 4.73
C PHE A 144 3.89 -2.71 6.02
N GLU A 145 2.71 -2.91 6.62
CA GLU A 145 2.57 -3.86 7.74
C GLU A 145 2.98 -5.29 7.33
N ILE A 146 2.69 -5.70 6.09
CA ILE A 146 3.09 -7.03 5.58
C ILE A 146 4.60 -7.03 5.31
N TYR A 147 5.15 -5.96 4.77
CA TYR A 147 6.56 -5.78 4.54
C TYR A 147 7.34 -5.92 5.86
N ASP A 148 7.00 -5.17 6.88
CA ASP A 148 7.66 -5.19 8.19
C ASP A 148 7.64 -6.59 8.82
N ASN A 149 6.54 -7.32 8.69
CA ASN A 149 6.38 -8.64 9.30
C ASN A 149 7.07 -9.77 8.55
N HIS A 150 7.33 -9.63 7.24
CA HIS A 150 7.73 -10.78 6.42
C HIS A 150 9.00 -10.54 5.58
N ARG A 151 9.36 -9.29 5.27
CA ARG A 151 10.47 -8.99 4.35
C ARG A 151 11.78 -9.68 4.75
N TYR A 152 12.12 -9.63 6.01
CA TYR A 152 13.38 -10.18 6.53
C TYR A 152 13.36 -11.71 6.75
N SER A 153 12.25 -12.37 6.43
CA SER A 153 12.21 -13.83 6.29
C SER A 153 12.75 -14.32 4.94
N PHE A 154 13.05 -13.39 4.02
CA PHE A 154 13.61 -13.66 2.70
C PHE A 154 15.00 -13.03 2.58
N ASN A 155 15.92 -13.73 1.92
CA ASN A 155 17.28 -13.23 1.71
C ASN A 155 17.30 -12.03 0.75
N GLN A 156 16.55 -12.12 -0.34
CA GLN A 156 16.46 -11.07 -1.36
C GLN A 156 15.08 -10.41 -1.34
N LYS A 157 15.01 -9.12 -1.70
CA LYS A 157 13.72 -8.42 -1.83
C LYS A 157 12.87 -8.98 -2.98
N GLU A 158 13.52 -9.51 -4.00
CA GLU A 158 12.90 -10.14 -5.16
C GLU A 158 12.12 -11.40 -4.76
N ASP A 159 12.65 -12.22 -3.84
CA ASP A 159 11.98 -13.40 -3.30
C ASP A 159 10.74 -13.01 -2.49
N PHE A 160 10.84 -11.95 -1.68
CA PHE A 160 9.70 -11.39 -0.96
C PHE A 160 8.64 -10.86 -1.91
N LEU A 161 9.03 -10.11 -2.97
CA LEU A 161 8.09 -9.62 -3.98
C LEU A 161 7.40 -10.76 -4.73
N TYR A 162 8.16 -11.79 -5.12
CA TYR A 162 7.60 -12.98 -5.75
C TYR A 162 6.58 -13.64 -4.83
N TRP A 163 6.95 -13.89 -3.57
CA TRP A 163 6.03 -14.46 -2.60
C TRP A 163 4.75 -13.61 -2.45
N TYR A 164 4.89 -12.29 -2.30
CA TYR A 164 3.75 -11.40 -2.13
C TYR A 164 2.84 -11.36 -3.37
N ASN A 165 3.43 -11.23 -4.55
CA ASN A 165 2.67 -11.05 -5.78
C ASN A 165 2.13 -12.35 -6.38
N GLU A 166 2.90 -13.46 -6.28
CA GLU A 166 2.62 -14.70 -7.01
C GLU A 166 2.10 -15.83 -6.11
N VAL A 167 2.50 -15.85 -4.83
CA VAL A 167 2.23 -17.01 -3.96
C VAL A 167 1.18 -16.70 -2.91
N ARG A 168 1.21 -15.50 -2.33
CA ARG A 168 0.36 -15.12 -1.22
C ARG A 168 -1.04 -14.71 -1.69
N PRO A 169 -2.13 -15.43 -1.30
CA PRO A 169 -3.50 -14.98 -1.55
C PRO A 169 -3.79 -13.66 -0.84
N HIS A 170 -4.54 -12.78 -1.47
CA HIS A 170 -4.85 -11.48 -0.89
C HIS A 170 -6.32 -11.37 -0.45
N ARG A 171 -6.56 -11.15 0.85
CA ARG A 171 -7.90 -11.16 1.45
C ARG A 171 -8.93 -10.22 0.82
N SER A 172 -8.50 -9.13 0.18
CA SER A 172 -9.41 -8.18 -0.49
C SER A 172 -9.70 -8.54 -1.95
N LEU A 173 -9.11 -9.59 -2.47
CA LEU A 173 -9.37 -10.14 -3.81
C LEU A 173 -10.35 -11.31 -3.73
N ASP A 174 -10.40 -12.16 -4.74
CA ASP A 174 -11.18 -13.39 -4.68
C ASP A 174 -10.53 -14.42 -3.75
N PHE A 175 -10.71 -14.20 -2.47
CA PHE A 175 -10.07 -15.02 -1.43
C PHE A 175 -10.62 -16.46 -1.38
N GLN A 176 -11.82 -16.70 -1.87
CA GLN A 176 -12.39 -18.06 -1.95
C GLN A 176 -11.59 -18.92 -2.93
N ASN A 177 -11.13 -18.30 -4.02
CA ASN A 177 -10.27 -18.96 -5.01
C ASN A 177 -8.77 -18.71 -4.75
N LEU A 178 -8.40 -18.23 -3.57
CA LEU A 178 -7.02 -17.96 -3.17
C LEU A 178 -6.27 -17.04 -4.17
N GLU A 179 -6.98 -16.06 -4.75
CA GLU A 179 -6.43 -15.18 -5.78
C GLU A 179 -5.25 -14.36 -5.26
N THR A 180 -4.13 -14.43 -6.00
CA THR A 180 -2.93 -13.63 -5.73
C THR A 180 -3.01 -12.25 -6.38
N PRO A 181 -2.19 -11.28 -5.92
CA PRO A 181 -2.12 -9.96 -6.55
C PRO A 181 -1.80 -10.01 -8.04
N ASN A 182 -0.91 -10.90 -8.50
CA ASN A 182 -0.57 -11.01 -9.91
C ASN A 182 -1.71 -11.61 -10.75
N GLN A 183 -2.38 -12.63 -10.26
CA GLN A 183 -3.57 -13.19 -10.93
C GLN A 183 -4.65 -12.11 -11.10
N ALA A 184 -4.92 -11.34 -10.02
CA ALA A 184 -5.86 -10.22 -10.10
C ALA A 184 -5.40 -9.13 -11.06
N PHE A 185 -4.09 -8.85 -11.13
CA PHE A 185 -3.52 -7.86 -12.03
C PHE A 185 -3.78 -8.23 -13.48
N ILE A 186 -3.47 -9.47 -13.87
CA ILE A 186 -3.72 -9.97 -15.23
C ILE A 186 -5.22 -9.97 -15.55
N ARG A 187 -6.03 -10.52 -14.67
CA ARG A 187 -7.51 -10.58 -14.87
C ARG A 187 -8.16 -9.22 -15.02
N LYS A 188 -7.62 -8.19 -14.34
CA LYS A 188 -8.14 -6.82 -14.36
C LYS A 188 -7.47 -5.92 -15.40
N MET A 189 -6.54 -6.43 -16.20
CA MET A 189 -6.02 -5.69 -17.35
C MET A 189 -7.15 -5.39 -18.34
N LYS A 190 -7.05 -4.26 -19.04
CA LYS A 190 -7.98 -3.97 -20.12
C LYS A 190 -7.66 -4.85 -21.33
N SER A 191 -8.68 -5.30 -22.04
CA SER A 191 -8.54 -6.14 -23.23
C SER A 191 -7.72 -5.50 -24.37
N GLU A 192 -7.53 -4.19 -24.34
CA GLU A 192 -6.73 -3.44 -25.33
C GLU A 192 -5.21 -3.48 -25.06
N VAL A 193 -4.79 -4.14 -23.97
CA VAL A 193 -3.38 -4.17 -23.50
C VAL A 193 -2.80 -5.59 -23.53
N ILE A 194 -3.61 -6.58 -23.93
CA ILE A 194 -3.22 -8.00 -24.01
C ILE A 194 -2.84 -8.36 -25.44
#